data_c2743ad2f096e2e28512169793d63d45
#
_entry.id   c2743ad2f096e2e28512169793d63d45
#
_cell.length_a   1.000
_cell.length_b   1.000
_cell.length_c   1.000
_cell.angle_alpha   90.00
_cell.angle_beta   90.00
_cell.angle_gamma   90.00
#
_symmetry.space_group_name_H-M   'P 1'
#
loop_
_entity.id
_entity.type
_entity.pdbx_description
1 polymer ?
#
loop_
_entity_poly.entity_id
_entity_poly.type
_entity_poly.pdbx_seq_one_letter_code
_entity_poly.pdbx_strand_id
1 'polypeptide(L)'
;MRVFALVAATVTTGLTAGLFYTYACSVTPGLGSTGDFMVAQVMQRLNVAILNGWFLVGFVGALVFTSVAVVLHLPSDGRRVLPAAVGALVCYTASLVVTRMVNLPLNQALAEQAGELGPARESGPTARPGRTGQSARMCGPFRARWVRWNAARALLSTAALGFLCWALVLHCHLRPS
;
A
#
# COMPACT_ATOMS: atom_id res chain seq x y z
N MET A 1 8.97 -26.80 6.49
CA MET A 1 9.44 -25.48 6.02
C MET A 1 8.51 -24.84 4.99
N ARG A 2 8.06 -25.58 3.92
CA ARG A 2 7.18 -25.04 2.86
C ARG A 2 5.87 -24.42 3.36
N VAL A 3 5.13 -25.15 4.23
CA VAL A 3 3.89 -24.65 4.83
C VAL A 3 4.12 -23.36 5.64
N PHE A 4 5.16 -23.35 6.45
CA PHE A 4 5.50 -22.18 7.26
C PHE A 4 5.78 -20.95 6.38
N ALA A 5 6.54 -21.11 5.29
CA ALA A 5 6.82 -20.02 4.35
C ALA A 5 5.53 -19.50 3.69
N LEU A 6 4.64 -20.39 3.24
CA LEU A 6 3.35 -20.01 2.66
C LEU A 6 2.44 -19.29 3.69
N VAL A 7 2.35 -19.82 4.91
CA VAL A 7 1.55 -19.18 5.97
C VAL A 7 2.10 -17.80 6.32
N ALA A 8 3.42 -17.70 6.54
CA ALA A 8 4.06 -16.42 6.84
C ALA A 8 3.87 -15.39 5.69
N ALA A 9 4.03 -15.83 4.42
CA ALA A 9 3.75 -15.01 3.25
C ALA A 9 2.28 -14.54 3.22
N THR A 10 1.34 -15.45 3.48
CA THR A 10 -0.10 -15.14 3.48
C THR A 10 -0.45 -14.12 4.55
N VAL A 11 0.03 -14.33 5.79
CA VAL A 11 -0.24 -13.42 6.91
C VAL A 11 0.34 -12.03 6.64
N THR A 12 1.62 -11.96 6.26
CA THR A 12 2.29 -10.66 6.02
C THR A 12 1.71 -9.92 4.82
N THR A 13 1.36 -10.64 3.75
CA THR A 13 0.67 -10.05 2.58
C THR A 13 -0.74 -9.60 2.95
N GLY A 14 -1.46 -10.39 3.77
CA GLY A 14 -2.80 -10.04 4.25
C GLY A 14 -2.83 -8.77 5.07
N LEU A 15 -1.86 -8.60 5.99
CA LEU A 15 -1.72 -7.37 6.78
C LEU A 15 -1.46 -6.15 5.88
N THR A 16 -0.60 -6.29 4.88
CA THR A 16 -0.30 -5.21 3.93
C THR A 16 -1.49 -4.89 3.02
N ALA A 17 -2.18 -5.92 2.51
CA ALA A 17 -3.37 -5.76 1.70
C ALA A 17 -4.51 -5.08 2.48
N GLY A 18 -4.75 -5.50 3.73
CA GLY A 18 -5.73 -4.90 4.62
C GLY A 18 -5.46 -3.43 4.91
N LEU A 19 -4.18 -3.07 5.11
CA LEU A 19 -3.77 -1.69 5.29
C LEU A 19 -4.10 -0.84 4.06
N PHE A 20 -3.70 -1.26 2.85
CA PHE A 20 -3.98 -0.52 1.62
C PHE A 20 -5.48 -0.45 1.32
N TYR A 21 -6.21 -1.53 1.61
CA TYR A 21 -7.67 -1.55 1.51
C TYR A 21 -8.31 -0.51 2.44
N THR A 22 -7.88 -0.42 3.70
CA THR A 22 -8.37 0.57 4.66
C THR A 22 -8.11 2.00 4.17
N TYR A 23 -6.94 2.26 3.60
CA TYR A 23 -6.66 3.56 2.99
C TYR A 23 -7.60 3.86 1.82
N ALA A 24 -7.91 2.88 0.99
CA ALA A 24 -8.76 3.06 -0.18
C ALA A 24 -10.24 3.29 0.19
N CYS A 25 -10.78 2.51 1.13
CA CYS A 25 -12.22 2.51 1.42
C CYS A 25 -12.65 3.40 2.60
N SER A 26 -11.72 3.76 3.49
CA SER A 26 -12.05 4.52 4.71
C SER A 26 -11.30 5.85 4.78
N VAL A 27 -9.96 5.82 4.78
CA VAL A 27 -9.15 7.03 4.99
C VAL A 27 -9.39 8.06 3.89
N THR A 28 -9.34 7.64 2.64
CA THR A 28 -9.50 8.54 1.49
C THR A 28 -10.90 9.17 1.40
N PRO A 29 -12.00 8.41 1.50
CA PRO A 29 -13.34 8.99 1.54
C PRO A 29 -13.56 9.86 2.77
N GLY A 30 -13.09 9.44 3.94
CA GLY A 30 -13.23 10.19 5.20
C GLY A 30 -12.56 11.56 5.16
N LEU A 31 -11.45 11.69 4.44
CA LEU A 31 -10.80 12.98 4.22
C LEU A 31 -11.47 13.82 3.10
N GLY A 32 -12.47 13.25 2.41
CA GLY A 32 -13.11 13.86 1.26
C GLY A 32 -13.84 15.17 1.55
N SER A 33 -14.33 15.33 2.76
CA SER A 33 -15.08 16.49 3.23
C SER A 33 -14.22 17.55 3.93
N THR A 34 -12.91 17.29 4.11
CA THR A 34 -11.99 18.20 4.78
C THR A 34 -11.23 19.05 3.78
N GLY A 35 -10.85 20.28 4.19
CA GLY A 35 -10.04 21.18 3.34
C GLY A 35 -8.67 20.58 2.99
N ASP A 36 -8.18 20.91 1.81
CA ASP A 36 -6.95 20.32 1.23
C ASP A 36 -5.72 20.42 2.13
N PHE A 37 -5.59 21.50 2.89
CA PHE A 37 -4.51 21.67 3.88
C PHE A 37 -4.56 20.61 4.98
N MET A 38 -5.76 20.36 5.53
CA MET A 38 -5.95 19.34 6.57
C MET A 38 -5.67 17.93 6.01
N VAL A 39 -6.10 17.66 4.78
CA VAL A 39 -5.80 16.40 4.09
C VAL A 39 -4.30 16.17 3.98
N ALA A 40 -3.56 17.19 3.51
CA ALA A 40 -2.11 17.12 3.38
C ALA A 40 -1.42 16.88 4.74
N GLN A 41 -1.82 17.58 5.78
CA GLN A 41 -1.25 17.46 7.12
C GLN A 41 -1.53 16.07 7.74
N VAL A 42 -2.76 15.58 7.63
CA VAL A 42 -3.13 14.25 8.14
C VAL A 42 -2.38 13.16 7.38
N MET A 43 -2.33 13.23 6.04
CA MET A 43 -1.59 12.26 5.22
C MET A 43 -0.10 12.25 5.52
N GLN A 44 0.52 13.41 5.75
CA GLN A 44 1.92 13.49 6.15
C GLN A 44 2.18 12.80 7.50
N ARG A 45 1.33 13.06 8.50
CA ARG A 45 1.44 12.40 9.81
C ARG A 45 1.25 10.88 9.70
N LEU A 46 0.29 10.43 8.90
CA LEU A 46 0.05 9.01 8.66
C LEU A 46 1.24 8.36 7.94
N ASN A 47 1.82 9.01 6.94
CA ASN A 47 2.97 8.49 6.21
C ASN A 47 4.22 8.35 7.09
N VAL A 48 4.43 9.26 8.05
CA VAL A 48 5.50 9.14 9.05
C VAL A 48 5.20 8.05 10.06
N ALA A 49 3.98 8.01 10.59
CA ALA A 49 3.58 7.03 11.61
C ALA A 49 3.59 5.59 11.10
N ILE A 50 3.30 5.37 9.81
CA ILE A 50 3.28 4.03 9.20
C ILE A 50 4.70 3.45 9.05
N LEU A 51 5.74 4.27 9.00
CA LEU A 51 7.14 3.83 8.89
C LEU A 51 7.67 3.32 10.24
N ASN A 52 6.92 2.45 10.89
CA ASN A 52 7.32 1.78 12.11
C ASN A 52 7.78 0.33 11.82
N GLY A 53 8.45 -0.29 12.82
CA GLY A 53 8.99 -1.64 12.67
C GLY A 53 7.95 -2.70 12.33
N TRP A 54 6.73 -2.59 12.86
CA TRP A 54 5.64 -3.54 12.58
C TRP A 54 5.19 -3.50 11.11
N PHE A 55 5.07 -2.29 10.57
CA PHE A 55 4.78 -2.13 9.14
C PHE A 55 5.90 -2.70 8.27
N LEU A 56 7.16 -2.40 8.61
CA LEU A 56 8.30 -2.91 7.84
C LEU A 56 8.37 -4.43 7.87
N VAL A 57 8.11 -5.08 9.01
CA VAL A 57 8.03 -6.54 9.11
C VAL A 57 6.94 -7.10 8.20
N GLY A 58 5.74 -6.50 8.19
CA GLY A 58 4.66 -6.91 7.28
C GLY A 58 5.02 -6.68 5.82
N PHE A 59 5.48 -5.49 5.49
CA PHE A 59 5.71 -5.02 4.13
C PHE A 59 6.92 -5.70 3.45
N VAL A 60 8.05 -5.75 4.14
CA VAL A 60 9.25 -6.44 3.64
C VAL A 60 9.10 -7.95 3.80
N GLY A 61 8.53 -8.40 4.92
CA GLY A 61 8.28 -9.81 5.20
C GLY A 61 7.40 -10.46 4.14
N ALA A 62 6.38 -9.77 3.62
CA ALA A 62 5.56 -10.30 2.54
C ALA A 62 6.38 -10.63 1.30
N LEU A 63 7.31 -9.75 0.89
CA LEU A 63 8.21 -10.02 -0.24
C LEU A 63 9.15 -11.19 0.05
N VAL A 64 9.80 -11.16 1.22
CA VAL A 64 10.79 -12.17 1.62
C VAL A 64 10.14 -13.56 1.71
N PHE A 65 9.04 -13.69 2.47
CA PHE A 65 8.39 -14.98 2.65
C PHE A 65 7.75 -15.51 1.37
N THR A 66 7.20 -14.64 0.51
CA THR A 66 6.68 -15.06 -0.80
C THR A 66 7.82 -15.54 -1.71
N SER A 67 8.96 -14.86 -1.72
CA SER A 67 10.14 -15.29 -2.47
C SER A 67 10.68 -16.63 -1.96
N VAL A 68 10.78 -16.79 -0.64
CA VAL A 68 11.17 -18.08 -0.01
C VAL A 68 10.17 -19.18 -0.36
N ALA A 69 8.86 -18.89 -0.34
CA ALA A 69 7.85 -19.86 -0.75
C ALA A 69 8.03 -20.30 -2.20
N VAL A 70 8.29 -19.38 -3.13
CA VAL A 70 8.60 -19.70 -4.54
C VAL A 70 9.81 -20.62 -4.63
N VAL A 71 10.92 -20.26 -3.99
CA VAL A 71 12.18 -21.04 -4.05
C VAL A 71 11.97 -22.45 -3.50
N LEU A 72 11.26 -22.61 -2.38
CA LEU A 72 11.00 -23.90 -1.77
C LEU A 72 10.08 -24.82 -2.59
N HIS A 73 9.33 -24.27 -3.55
CA HIS A 73 8.43 -25.02 -4.44
C HIS A 73 9.00 -25.24 -5.86
N LEU A 74 10.25 -24.81 -6.14
CA LEU A 74 10.91 -25.10 -7.40
C LEU A 74 11.14 -26.60 -7.69
N PRO A 75 11.46 -27.46 -6.69
CA PRO A 75 11.60 -28.89 -6.92
C PRO A 75 10.32 -29.53 -7.46
N SER A 76 10.43 -30.66 -8.16
CA SER A 76 9.37 -31.32 -8.93
C SER A 76 8.11 -31.65 -8.13
N ASP A 77 8.25 -31.95 -6.86
CA ASP A 77 7.15 -32.26 -5.91
C ASP A 77 6.35 -31.01 -5.49
N GLY A 78 6.87 -29.81 -5.75
CA GLY A 78 6.19 -28.52 -5.47
C GLY A 78 5.59 -27.81 -6.69
N ARG A 79 5.79 -28.33 -7.90
CA ARG A 79 5.46 -27.64 -9.14
C ARG A 79 4.00 -27.22 -9.31
N ARG A 80 3.05 -27.95 -8.69
CA ARG A 80 1.62 -27.58 -8.76
C ARG A 80 1.31 -26.28 -7.98
N VAL A 81 2.07 -26.00 -6.92
CA VAL A 81 1.90 -24.79 -6.11
C VAL A 81 2.63 -23.59 -6.73
N LEU A 82 3.69 -23.86 -7.50
CA LEU A 82 4.59 -22.86 -8.03
C LEU A 82 3.92 -21.74 -8.85
N PRO A 83 2.96 -22.00 -9.77
CA PRO A 83 2.31 -20.94 -10.54
C PRO A 83 1.57 -19.94 -9.64
N ALA A 84 0.89 -20.43 -8.61
CA ALA A 84 0.18 -19.56 -7.65
C ALA A 84 1.17 -18.74 -6.81
N ALA A 85 2.26 -19.35 -6.33
CA ALA A 85 3.29 -18.64 -5.56
C ALA A 85 3.98 -17.56 -6.41
N VAL A 86 4.30 -17.86 -7.68
CA VAL A 86 4.86 -16.89 -8.63
C VAL A 86 3.87 -15.78 -8.95
N GLY A 87 2.59 -16.10 -9.18
CA GLY A 87 1.54 -15.10 -9.36
C GLY A 87 1.43 -14.14 -8.19
N ALA A 88 1.50 -14.66 -6.96
CA ALA A 88 1.55 -13.84 -5.75
C ALA A 88 2.77 -12.92 -5.72
N LEU A 89 3.96 -13.45 -6.02
CA LEU A 89 5.20 -12.69 -6.05
C LEU A 89 5.15 -11.56 -7.08
N VAL A 90 4.65 -11.83 -8.28
CA VAL A 90 4.51 -10.84 -9.35
C VAL A 90 3.54 -9.73 -8.94
N CYS A 91 2.36 -10.07 -8.45
CA CYS A 91 1.37 -9.09 -8.00
C CYS A 91 1.90 -8.23 -6.84
N TYR A 92 2.56 -8.87 -5.86
CA TYR A 92 3.10 -8.13 -4.73
C TYR A 92 4.27 -7.21 -5.15
N THR A 93 5.18 -7.70 -5.99
CA THR A 93 6.27 -6.88 -6.54
C THR A 93 5.73 -5.70 -7.36
N ALA A 94 4.69 -5.90 -8.15
CA ALA A 94 4.03 -4.80 -8.87
C ALA A 94 3.47 -3.75 -7.90
N SER A 95 2.86 -4.17 -6.77
CA SER A 95 2.41 -3.25 -5.72
C SER A 95 3.56 -2.44 -5.11
N LEU A 96 4.74 -3.06 -4.90
CA LEU A 96 5.95 -2.39 -4.43
C LEU A 96 6.48 -1.37 -5.45
N VAL A 97 6.51 -1.74 -6.73
CA VAL A 97 6.92 -0.83 -7.81
C VAL A 97 6.01 0.39 -7.86
N VAL A 98 4.69 0.21 -7.80
CA VAL A 98 3.72 1.32 -7.72
C VAL A 98 3.99 2.19 -6.49
N THR A 99 4.27 1.58 -5.33
CA THR A 99 4.59 2.30 -4.10
C THR A 99 5.84 3.16 -4.29
N ARG A 100 6.90 2.60 -4.83
CA ARG A 100 8.20 3.27 -4.99
C ARG A 100 8.17 4.37 -6.05
N MET A 101 7.55 4.06 -7.21
CA MET A 101 7.59 4.93 -8.39
C MET A 101 6.52 6.01 -8.41
N VAL A 102 5.40 5.77 -7.75
CA VAL A 102 4.24 6.67 -7.83
C VAL A 102 3.86 7.22 -6.46
N ASN A 103 3.58 6.35 -5.49
CA ASN A 103 3.05 6.82 -4.21
C ASN A 103 4.09 7.57 -3.38
N LEU A 104 5.35 7.13 -3.38
CA LEU A 104 6.40 7.79 -2.61
C LEU A 104 6.68 9.21 -3.12
N PRO A 105 6.91 9.48 -4.43
CA PRO A 105 7.09 10.84 -4.92
C PRO A 105 5.83 11.71 -4.75
N LEU A 106 4.63 11.11 -4.89
CA LEU A 106 3.39 11.85 -4.60
C LEU A 106 3.30 12.27 -3.13
N ASN A 107 3.66 11.39 -2.20
CA ASN A 107 3.66 11.71 -0.77
C ASN A 107 4.69 12.77 -0.42
N GLN A 108 5.87 12.77 -1.08
CA GLN A 108 6.90 13.79 -0.91
C GLN A 108 6.43 15.15 -1.43
N ALA A 109 5.86 15.20 -2.63
CA ALA A 109 5.31 16.44 -3.19
C ALA A 109 4.18 17.02 -2.31
N LEU A 110 3.37 16.16 -1.70
CA LEU A 110 2.32 16.58 -0.76
C LEU A 110 2.92 17.17 0.53
N ALA A 111 4.01 16.59 1.03
CA ALA A 111 4.70 17.07 2.22
C ALA A 111 5.36 18.44 1.98
N GLU A 112 5.97 18.64 0.82
CA GLU A 112 6.54 19.93 0.40
C GLU A 112 5.46 21.01 0.33
N GLN A 113 4.33 20.74 -0.32
CA GLN A 113 3.20 21.67 -0.39
C GLN A 113 2.63 22.00 1.00
N ALA A 114 2.51 21.02 1.88
CA ALA A 114 2.05 21.24 3.25
C ALA A 114 3.02 22.11 4.05
N GLY A 115 4.34 21.96 3.82
CA GLY A 115 5.39 22.80 4.42
C GLY A 115 5.35 24.25 3.93
N GLU A 116 5.10 24.46 2.63
CA GLU A 116 5.00 25.79 2.02
C GLU A 116 3.72 26.54 2.46
N LEU A 117 2.63 25.79 2.68
CA LEU A 117 1.37 26.39 3.15
C LEU A 117 1.47 26.84 4.61
N GLY A 118 2.45 26.36 5.38
CA GLY A 118 2.69 26.68 6.78
C GLY A 118 1.45 26.58 7.68
N PRO A 119 1.54 26.64 9.01
CA PRO A 119 0.36 26.94 9.78
C PRO A 119 -0.13 28.30 9.25
N ALA A 120 -1.33 28.30 8.63
CA ALA A 120 -1.95 29.56 8.26
C ALA A 120 -1.86 30.38 9.55
N ARG A 121 -0.88 31.28 9.62
CA ARG A 121 -0.87 32.29 10.63
C ARG A 121 -2.29 32.79 10.59
N GLU A 122 -3.01 32.71 11.70
CA GLU A 122 -4.19 33.50 11.94
C GLU A 122 -3.77 34.95 11.68
N SER A 123 -3.64 35.22 10.41
CA SER A 123 -3.21 36.49 9.87
C SER A 123 -4.47 37.30 9.89
N GLY A 124 -4.42 38.35 10.68
CA GLY A 124 -5.48 39.32 10.78
C GLY A 124 -6.04 39.77 9.42
N PRO A 125 -6.95 40.74 9.38
CA PRO A 125 -7.85 41.07 8.28
C PRO A 125 -7.23 41.44 6.91
N THR A 126 -5.95 41.17 6.68
CA THR A 126 -5.20 41.44 5.44
C THR A 126 -4.89 40.19 4.59
N ALA A 127 -5.52 39.02 4.86
CA ALA A 127 -5.35 37.83 4.03
C ALA A 127 -5.83 38.10 2.59
N ARG A 128 -4.92 38.09 1.63
CA ARG A 128 -5.25 38.26 0.19
C ARG A 128 -6.17 37.12 -0.29
N PRO A 129 -7.39 37.43 -0.82
CA PRO A 129 -8.39 36.41 -1.20
C PRO A 129 -7.94 35.48 -2.36
N GLY A 130 -6.84 35.72 -3.03
CA GLY A 130 -6.40 34.96 -4.19
C GLY A 130 -5.61 33.66 -3.89
N ARG A 131 -5.06 33.50 -2.68
CA ARG A 131 -4.20 32.35 -2.35
C ARG A 131 -4.96 31.06 -2.03
N THR A 132 -6.10 31.17 -1.38
CA THR A 132 -6.96 30.01 -1.03
C THR A 132 -7.56 29.32 -2.26
N GLY A 133 -7.91 30.07 -3.28
CA GLY A 133 -8.48 29.53 -4.52
C GLY A 133 -7.47 28.83 -5.42
N GLN A 134 -6.20 29.18 -5.37
CA GLN A 134 -5.15 28.59 -6.20
C GLN A 134 -4.64 27.28 -5.61
N SER A 135 -4.53 27.21 -4.27
CA SER A 135 -4.17 25.99 -3.56
C SER A 135 -5.24 24.89 -3.71
N ALA A 136 -6.53 25.26 -3.64
CA ALA A 136 -7.64 24.33 -3.82
C ALA A 136 -7.71 23.73 -5.24
N ARG A 137 -7.28 24.49 -6.27
CA ARG A 137 -7.27 24.02 -7.68
C ARG A 137 -6.13 23.05 -7.99
N MET A 138 -5.03 23.08 -7.25
CA MET A 138 -3.87 22.19 -7.46
C MET A 138 -4.04 20.83 -6.78
N CYS A 139 -4.74 20.74 -5.66
CA CYS A 139 -4.91 19.50 -4.90
C CYS A 139 -5.88 18.49 -5.53
N GLY A 140 -6.87 18.93 -6.29
CA GLY A 140 -7.87 18.05 -6.90
C GLY A 140 -7.30 16.98 -7.85
N PRO A 141 -6.51 17.34 -8.87
CA PRO A 141 -5.90 16.37 -9.80
C PRO A 141 -4.87 15.48 -9.11
N PHE A 142 -4.13 16.01 -8.16
CA PHE A 142 -3.16 15.27 -7.34
C PHE A 142 -3.85 14.19 -6.52
N ARG A 143 -4.92 14.56 -5.81
CA ARG A 143 -5.73 13.67 -4.99
C ARG A 143 -6.34 12.54 -5.82
N ALA A 144 -6.93 12.84 -6.99
CA ALA A 144 -7.50 11.83 -7.88
C ALA A 144 -6.44 10.81 -8.32
N ARG A 145 -5.23 11.28 -8.65
CA ARG A 145 -4.10 10.43 -9.01
C ARG A 145 -3.66 9.55 -7.83
N TRP A 146 -3.52 10.11 -6.65
CA TRP A 146 -3.14 9.38 -5.44
C TRP A 146 -4.17 8.29 -5.10
N VAL A 147 -5.48 8.60 -5.15
CA VAL A 147 -6.58 7.65 -4.89
C VAL A 147 -6.51 6.47 -5.86
N ARG A 148 -6.35 6.74 -7.16
CA ARG A 148 -6.28 5.68 -8.19
C ARG A 148 -5.11 4.72 -7.96
N TRP A 149 -3.94 5.25 -7.67
CA TRP A 149 -2.75 4.43 -7.46
C TRP A 149 -2.79 3.69 -6.12
N ASN A 150 -3.39 4.28 -5.09
CA ASN A 150 -3.64 3.57 -3.84
C ASN A 150 -4.63 2.41 -4.03
N ALA A 151 -5.70 2.61 -4.81
CA ALA A 151 -6.61 1.52 -5.18
C ALA A 151 -5.90 0.42 -5.98
N ALA A 152 -5.03 0.78 -6.92
CA ALA A 152 -4.22 -0.19 -7.66
C ALA A 152 -3.34 -1.04 -6.73
N ARG A 153 -2.69 -0.43 -5.73
CA ARG A 153 -1.91 -1.19 -4.72
C ARG A 153 -2.78 -2.13 -3.90
N ALA A 154 -3.95 -1.66 -3.47
CA ALA A 154 -4.89 -2.49 -2.71
C ALA A 154 -5.33 -3.71 -3.53
N LEU A 155 -5.69 -3.52 -4.79
CA LEU A 155 -6.08 -4.60 -5.70
C LEU A 155 -4.93 -5.59 -5.95
N LEU A 156 -3.72 -5.10 -6.25
CA LEU A 156 -2.55 -5.94 -6.48
C LEU A 156 -2.18 -6.76 -5.24
N SER A 157 -2.19 -6.15 -4.06
CA SER A 157 -1.88 -6.85 -2.81
C SER A 157 -2.98 -7.86 -2.43
N THR A 158 -4.25 -7.55 -2.71
CA THR A 158 -5.37 -8.47 -2.50
C THR A 158 -5.30 -9.66 -3.48
N ALA A 159 -4.93 -9.41 -4.74
CA ALA A 159 -4.70 -10.49 -5.71
C ALA A 159 -3.53 -11.39 -5.27
N ALA A 160 -2.43 -10.81 -4.78
CA ALA A 160 -1.32 -11.57 -4.23
C ALA A 160 -1.76 -12.45 -3.05
N LEU A 161 -2.58 -11.92 -2.14
CA LEU A 161 -3.17 -12.68 -1.05
C LEU A 161 -4.03 -13.83 -1.55
N GLY A 162 -4.89 -13.60 -2.55
CA GLY A 162 -5.70 -14.64 -3.17
C GLY A 162 -4.87 -15.77 -3.78
N PHE A 163 -3.80 -15.44 -4.48
CA PHE A 163 -2.84 -16.42 -5.00
C PHE A 163 -2.15 -17.22 -3.89
N LEU A 164 -1.78 -16.60 -2.77
CA LEU A 164 -1.18 -17.32 -1.63
C LEU A 164 -2.18 -18.24 -0.94
N CYS A 165 -3.43 -17.80 -0.76
CA CYS A 165 -4.49 -18.66 -0.25
C CYS A 165 -4.70 -19.88 -1.16
N TRP A 166 -4.72 -19.67 -2.47
CA TRP A 166 -4.81 -20.74 -3.44
C TRP A 166 -3.60 -21.69 -3.37
N ALA A 167 -2.39 -21.13 -3.25
CA ALA A 167 -1.17 -21.91 -3.07
C ALA A 167 -1.22 -22.81 -1.82
N LEU A 168 -1.78 -22.31 -0.71
CA LEU A 168 -2.00 -23.09 0.51
C LEU A 168 -2.98 -24.25 0.28
N VAL A 169 -4.10 -24.00 -0.39
CA VAL A 169 -5.10 -25.05 -0.72
C VAL A 169 -4.44 -26.14 -1.56
N LEU A 170 -3.72 -25.77 -2.63
CA LEU A 170 -3.00 -26.71 -3.46
C LEU A 170 -1.97 -27.51 -2.67
N HIS A 171 -1.26 -26.88 -1.76
CA HIS A 171 -0.25 -27.53 -0.93
C HIS A 171 -0.87 -28.56 0.02
N CYS A 172 -2.04 -28.25 0.62
CA CYS A 172 -2.76 -29.19 1.49
C CYS A 172 -3.28 -30.42 0.74
N HIS A 173 -3.77 -30.24 -0.50
CA HIS A 173 -4.25 -31.35 -1.32
C HIS A 173 -3.13 -32.28 -1.84
N LEU A 174 -1.88 -31.85 -1.80
CA LEU A 174 -0.72 -32.64 -2.23
C LEU A 174 -0.11 -33.52 -1.12
N ARG A 175 -0.59 -33.41 0.13
CA ARG A 175 -0.20 -34.30 1.21
C ARG A 175 -1.25 -35.43 1.31
N PRO A 176 -0.96 -36.65 0.81
CA PRO A 176 -1.75 -37.80 1.20
C PRO A 176 -1.57 -37.99 2.71
N SER A 177 -2.70 -38.24 3.41
CA SER A 177 -2.78 -38.67 4.81
C SER A 177 -1.96 -39.90 5.06
#